data_ac51c6b7c6ab148e0f72bf27da31686d
#
_entry.id   ac51c6b7c6ab148e0f72bf27da31686d
#
_cell.length_a   1.000
_cell.length_b   1.000
_cell.length_c   1.000
_cell.angle_alpha   90.00
_cell.angle_beta   90.00
_cell.angle_gamma   90.00
#
_symmetry.space_group_name_H-M   'P 1'
#
loop_
_entity.id
_entity.type
_entity.pdbx_description
1 polymer ?
#
loop_
_entity_poly.entity_id
_entity_poly.type
_entity_poly.pdbx_seq_one_letter_code
_entity_poly.pdbx_strand_id
1 'polypeptide(L)'
;MTDNRKNKHTFQQTLYDGESHIYKVKKSGEVYQFRMWIKEEGKHYRKSLRTKDYDIALEKAKKLTKDLMAHGMSDKLVFSITIKQLIEEYVAYRKNDIDLVTGISLKRWQTIKSQLKYFPIICGENTQLSNLNKEDLYEYSVLRNEIKVGAVQTIRMEKSTINHMIKFAYRNKLIHFESFDFKQIIIKGDLLSRRGTFTEQEYDKLVRFMRSFSSLKHAKERIGNRDFKMTAVIETKEQNQLERLMIRDYVLALANTCMRVGEILQLTWGCVGNYETHNKESEYEDKKKEQILVEIEVRAETSKVRKHRKFLCRGGQYFLRLKERQQHTNDEDLVFSMNGKKSIHDMRKRKYWEELMEGIGITNWEDRKLSWYSLRHFGITQRVQSGVDLINISKMAGTSVKHISDTYLHYRKEQSRTAALKSYKKQEGQIKFL
;
A
#
# COMPACT_ATOMS: atom_id res chain seq x y z
N MET A 1 10.90 28.09 54.65
CA MET A 1 11.82 27.66 53.60
C MET A 1 12.04 28.82 52.67
N THR A 2 13.18 29.50 52.86
CA THR A 2 13.51 30.78 52.23
C THR A 2 13.88 30.62 50.77
N ASP A 3 13.29 31.48 49.96
CA ASP A 3 13.37 31.57 48.51
C ASP A 3 14.83 31.77 48.00
N ASN A 4 15.46 30.69 47.54
CA ASN A 4 16.84 30.66 47.06
C ASN A 4 16.92 31.00 45.54
N ARG A 5 15.98 31.77 44.98
CA ARG A 5 15.92 32.18 43.56
C ARG A 5 16.62 33.52 43.26
N LYS A 6 17.17 34.20 44.28
CA LYS A 6 17.88 35.47 44.10
C LYS A 6 19.34 35.25 43.71
N ASN A 7 19.74 35.87 42.57
CA ASN A 7 21.10 36.09 42.06
C ASN A 7 21.78 35.00 41.21
N LYS A 8 21.09 34.53 40.15
CA LYS A 8 21.79 33.83 39.03
C LYS A 8 22.48 34.77 38.03
N HIS A 9 22.04 36.01 37.95
CA HIS A 9 22.57 37.01 36.99
C HIS A 9 23.50 38.01 37.66
N THR A 10 24.66 38.22 37.06
CA THR A 10 25.65 39.23 37.50
C THR A 10 25.40 40.60 36.84
N PHE A 11 24.66 40.61 35.73
CA PHE A 11 24.24 41.79 34.97
C PHE A 11 22.92 41.49 34.29
N GLN A 12 21.99 42.46 34.22
CA GLN A 12 20.78 42.38 33.44
C GLN A 12 20.37 43.76 32.95
N GLN A 13 20.07 43.89 31.67
CA GLN A 13 19.53 45.08 31.06
C GLN A 13 18.35 44.72 30.15
N THR A 14 17.30 45.52 30.17
CA THR A 14 16.11 45.41 29.33
C THR A 14 16.25 46.25 28.07
N LEU A 15 15.69 45.77 26.97
CA LEU A 15 15.62 46.47 25.70
C LEU A 15 14.19 46.47 25.20
N TYR A 16 13.80 47.48 24.42
CA TYR A 16 12.47 47.60 23.78
C TYR A 16 11.35 47.44 24.81
N ASP A 17 11.30 48.30 25.82
CA ASP A 17 10.23 48.35 26.84
C ASP A 17 9.97 47.02 27.58
N GLY A 18 11.01 46.20 27.73
CA GLY A 18 10.93 44.93 28.44
C GLY A 18 10.75 43.69 27.56
N GLU A 19 10.64 43.86 26.26
CA GLU A 19 10.45 42.75 25.31
C GLU A 19 11.65 41.78 25.29
N SER A 20 12.87 42.31 25.37
CA SER A 20 14.07 41.49 25.40
C SER A 20 15.09 41.91 26.48
N HIS A 21 16.01 41.01 26.81
CA HIS A 21 16.99 41.21 27.89
C HIS A 21 18.37 40.75 27.47
N ILE A 22 19.37 41.53 27.86
CA ILE A 22 20.78 41.13 27.88
C ILE A 22 21.15 40.84 29.33
N TYR A 23 21.84 39.74 29.58
CA TYR A 23 22.25 39.37 30.94
C TYR A 23 23.57 38.54 30.94
N LYS A 24 24.25 38.52 32.07
CA LYS A 24 25.40 37.64 32.34
C LYS A 24 25.02 36.61 33.41
N VAL A 25 25.60 35.41 33.30
CA VAL A 25 25.46 34.34 34.29
C VAL A 25 26.81 33.96 34.82
N LYS A 26 26.97 33.83 36.15
CA LYS A 26 28.26 33.48 36.83
C LYS A 26 28.99 32.30 36.18
N LYS A 27 28.24 31.31 35.67
CA LYS A 27 28.80 30.10 35.04
C LYS A 27 29.17 30.26 33.56
N SER A 28 28.87 31.40 32.91
CA SER A 28 29.05 31.57 31.44
C SER A 28 30.34 32.34 31.06
N GLY A 29 31.30 32.49 31.99
CA GLY A 29 32.62 33.07 31.69
C GLY A 29 32.56 34.50 31.17
N GLU A 30 31.72 35.38 31.78
CA GLU A 30 31.57 36.81 31.43
C GLU A 30 30.97 37.09 30.05
N VAL A 31 30.50 36.04 29.32
CA VAL A 31 29.88 36.21 28.01
C VAL A 31 28.42 36.65 28.16
N TYR A 32 28.03 37.68 27.42
CA TYR A 32 26.67 38.17 27.39
C TYR A 32 25.72 37.16 26.75
N GLN A 33 24.51 37.03 27.35
CA GLN A 33 23.41 36.18 26.93
C GLN A 33 22.21 37.07 26.55
N PHE A 34 21.42 36.62 25.59
CA PHE A 34 20.20 37.25 25.16
C PHE A 34 18.98 36.40 25.58
N ARG A 35 17.88 37.05 25.95
CA ARG A 35 16.58 36.41 26.22
C ARG A 35 15.47 37.30 25.75
N MET A 36 14.47 36.70 25.06
CA MET A 36 13.22 37.31 24.67
C MET A 36 12.05 36.35 24.89
N TRP A 37 10.92 36.85 25.36
CA TRP A 37 9.72 36.04 25.48
C TRP A 37 8.97 36.05 24.17
N ILE A 38 8.66 34.90 23.59
CA ILE A 38 7.89 34.72 22.37
C ILE A 38 6.46 34.42 22.78
N LYS A 39 5.57 35.41 22.69
CA LYS A 39 4.17 35.32 23.17
C LYS A 39 3.40 34.22 22.47
N GLU A 40 3.51 34.10 21.13
CA GLU A 40 2.82 33.18 20.27
C GLU A 40 3.15 31.72 20.59
N GLU A 41 4.36 31.46 21.07
CA GLU A 41 4.85 30.12 21.37
C GLU A 41 4.95 29.81 22.88
N GLY A 42 4.70 30.82 23.73
CA GLY A 42 4.73 30.66 25.19
C GLY A 42 6.11 30.23 25.74
N LYS A 43 7.20 30.65 25.09
CA LYS A 43 8.56 30.23 25.42
C LYS A 43 9.56 31.36 25.38
N HIS A 44 10.63 31.24 26.20
CA HIS A 44 11.75 32.14 26.12
C HIS A 44 12.77 31.72 25.06
N TYR A 45 13.02 32.56 24.06
CA TYR A 45 14.19 32.45 23.20
C TYR A 45 15.45 32.89 23.97
N ARG A 46 16.47 32.06 23.99
CA ARG A 46 17.76 32.33 24.68
C ARG A 46 18.89 32.03 23.73
N LYS A 47 19.89 32.96 23.66
CA LYS A 47 21.06 32.80 22.79
C LYS A 47 22.29 33.45 23.40
N SER A 48 23.44 32.80 23.32
CA SER A 48 24.71 33.43 23.65
C SER A 48 25.09 34.45 22.58
N LEU A 49 25.50 35.64 22.98
CA LEU A 49 25.95 36.70 22.07
C LEU A 49 27.43 36.53 21.70
N ARG A 50 28.11 35.56 22.29
CA ARG A 50 29.53 35.21 22.04
C ARG A 50 30.45 36.41 22.06
N THR A 51 30.28 37.32 23.05
CA THR A 51 31.12 38.47 23.29
C THR A 51 31.11 38.81 24.76
N LYS A 52 32.21 39.39 25.25
CA LYS A 52 32.36 39.96 26.58
C LYS A 52 32.24 41.48 26.54
N ASP A 53 32.30 42.06 25.34
CA ASP A 53 32.12 43.48 25.08
C ASP A 53 30.65 43.83 25.11
N TYR A 54 30.31 44.91 25.85
CA TYR A 54 28.92 45.32 26.04
C TYR A 54 28.32 45.94 24.78
N ASP A 55 29.06 46.81 24.07
CA ASP A 55 28.54 47.55 22.92
C ASP A 55 28.26 46.58 21.78
N ILE A 56 29.16 45.64 21.54
CA ILE A 56 28.97 44.55 20.58
C ILE A 56 27.78 43.67 20.98
N ALA A 57 27.61 43.38 22.27
CA ALA A 57 26.48 42.60 22.78
C ALA A 57 25.16 43.33 22.55
N LEU A 58 25.13 44.65 22.80
CA LEU A 58 23.97 45.50 22.62
C LEU A 58 23.51 45.56 21.16
N GLU A 59 24.44 45.75 20.22
CA GLU A 59 24.13 45.75 18.80
C GLU A 59 23.57 44.39 18.32
N LYS A 60 24.22 43.30 18.70
CA LYS A 60 23.76 41.95 18.41
C LYS A 60 22.37 41.67 18.99
N ALA A 61 22.10 42.12 20.21
CA ALA A 61 20.82 41.95 20.87
C ALA A 61 19.72 42.76 20.19
N LYS A 62 20.00 44.03 19.83
CA LYS A 62 19.04 44.86 19.06
C LYS A 62 18.69 44.25 17.73
N LYS A 63 19.69 43.71 16.99
CA LYS A 63 19.45 43.00 15.73
C LYS A 63 18.59 41.77 15.94
N LEU A 64 18.94 40.91 16.91
CA LEU A 64 18.16 39.71 17.23
C LEU A 64 16.72 40.04 17.64
N THR A 65 16.48 41.09 18.39
CA THR A 65 15.13 41.51 18.78
C THR A 65 14.31 41.89 17.56
N LYS A 66 14.89 42.73 16.65
CA LYS A 66 14.24 43.11 15.42
C LYS A 66 13.91 41.89 14.52
N ASP A 67 14.87 40.96 14.38
CA ASP A 67 14.70 39.74 13.58
C ASP A 67 13.57 38.86 14.17
N LEU A 68 13.53 38.69 15.49
CA LEU A 68 12.51 37.91 16.18
C LEU A 68 11.11 38.54 16.11
N MET A 69 11.03 39.88 16.24
CA MET A 69 9.77 40.61 16.03
C MET A 69 9.27 40.51 14.60
N ALA A 70 10.17 40.60 13.62
CA ALA A 70 9.81 40.40 12.22
C ALA A 70 9.32 38.97 11.93
N HIS A 71 9.89 37.96 12.59
CA HIS A 71 9.39 36.58 12.53
C HIS A 71 7.97 36.46 13.10
N GLY A 72 7.68 37.08 14.26
CA GLY A 72 6.33 37.10 14.83
C GLY A 72 5.29 37.78 13.92
N MET A 73 5.69 38.83 13.21
CA MET A 73 4.83 39.51 12.23
C MET A 73 4.59 38.70 10.94
N SER A 74 5.43 37.71 10.66
CA SER A 74 5.33 36.85 9.45
C SER A 74 4.72 35.49 9.73
N ASP A 75 4.05 35.26 10.86
CA ASP A 75 3.50 33.98 11.33
C ASP A 75 4.51 32.81 11.36
N LYS A 76 5.81 33.10 11.33
CA LYS A 76 6.87 32.09 11.39
C LYS A 76 7.20 31.72 12.84
N LEU A 77 7.25 30.42 13.13
CA LEU A 77 7.64 29.92 14.43
C LEU A 77 9.12 30.12 14.69
N VAL A 78 9.47 30.65 15.85
CA VAL A 78 10.85 30.85 16.32
C VAL A 78 11.47 29.53 16.80
N PHE A 79 10.67 28.68 17.46
CA PHE A 79 11.08 27.35 17.92
C PHE A 79 10.56 26.29 16.95
N SER A 80 11.34 26.04 15.92
CA SER A 80 10.99 25.08 14.89
C SER A 80 11.85 23.83 14.99
N ILE A 81 11.26 22.68 14.75
CA ILE A 81 11.98 21.42 14.59
C ILE A 81 12.48 21.25 13.15
N THR A 82 13.44 20.34 12.97
CA THR A 82 13.95 20.02 11.63
C THR A 82 13.02 19.05 10.90
N ILE A 83 13.14 18.96 9.57
CA ILE A 83 12.45 17.98 8.75
C ILE A 83 12.69 16.54 9.25
N LYS A 84 13.94 16.23 9.64
CA LYS A 84 14.29 14.93 10.20
C LYS A 84 13.51 14.62 11.47
N GLN A 85 13.48 15.56 12.41
CA GLN A 85 12.70 15.41 13.64
C GLN A 85 11.21 15.26 13.38
N LEU A 86 10.64 16.04 12.44
CA LEU A 86 9.23 15.88 12.07
C LEU A 86 8.93 14.49 11.52
N ILE A 87 9.80 13.95 10.67
CA ILE A 87 9.60 12.60 10.12
C ILE A 87 9.63 11.55 11.23
N GLU A 88 10.59 11.66 12.15
CA GLU A 88 10.73 10.75 13.30
C GLU A 88 9.47 10.79 14.19
N GLU A 89 9.01 11.99 14.56
CA GLU A 89 7.80 12.19 15.35
C GLU A 89 6.55 11.67 14.63
N TYR A 90 6.38 11.98 13.35
CA TYR A 90 5.23 11.51 12.58
C TYR A 90 5.22 9.98 12.40
N VAL A 91 6.37 9.38 12.11
CA VAL A 91 6.50 7.92 11.97
C VAL A 91 6.22 7.23 13.32
N ALA A 92 6.67 7.79 14.44
CA ALA A 92 6.37 7.30 15.78
C ALA A 92 4.87 7.43 16.09
N TYR A 93 4.27 8.60 15.81
CA TYR A 93 2.83 8.82 15.93
C TYR A 93 2.02 7.77 15.15
N ARG A 94 2.37 7.54 13.86
CA ARG A 94 1.68 6.56 13.02
C ARG A 94 1.94 5.10 13.44
N LYS A 95 3.02 4.83 14.17
CA LYS A 95 3.28 3.50 14.74
C LYS A 95 2.25 3.13 15.81
N ASN A 96 1.81 4.11 16.60
CA ASN A 96 0.79 3.89 17.63
C ASN A 96 -0.61 3.58 17.03
N ASP A 97 -0.82 3.87 15.75
CA ASP A 97 -2.06 3.52 15.04
C ASP A 97 -2.09 2.06 14.53
N ILE A 98 -0.98 1.31 14.68
CA ILE A 98 -0.92 -0.08 14.20
C ILE A 98 -1.86 -0.93 15.08
N ASP A 99 -2.63 -1.79 14.39
CA ASP A 99 -3.56 -2.75 14.99
C ASP A 99 -4.75 -2.15 15.77
N LEU A 100 -4.94 -0.84 15.73
CA LEU A 100 -6.18 -0.22 16.21
C LEU A 100 -7.33 -0.52 15.23
N VAL A 101 -8.56 -0.56 15.72
CA VAL A 101 -9.78 -0.82 14.91
C VAL A 101 -9.88 0.13 13.71
N THR A 102 -9.58 1.42 13.92
CA THR A 102 -9.57 2.46 12.89
C THR A 102 -8.17 2.79 12.36
N GLY A 103 -7.17 2.03 12.78
CA GLY A 103 -5.76 2.29 12.56
C GLY A 103 -5.24 1.83 11.19
N ILE A 104 -3.94 1.62 11.12
CA ILE A 104 -3.24 1.20 9.92
C ILE A 104 -2.57 -0.16 10.13
N SER A 105 -2.37 -0.91 9.04
CA SER A 105 -1.57 -2.14 9.10
C SER A 105 -0.08 -1.83 9.21
N LEU A 106 0.70 -2.76 9.77
CA LEU A 106 2.17 -2.69 9.80
C LEU A 106 2.77 -2.41 8.41
N LYS A 107 2.22 -3.06 7.37
CA LYS A 107 2.65 -2.84 5.97
C LYS A 107 2.39 -1.41 5.50
N ARG A 108 1.28 -0.78 5.89
CA ARG A 108 1.01 0.63 5.57
C ARG A 108 1.99 1.55 6.28
N TRP A 109 2.31 1.28 7.54
CA TRP A 109 3.33 2.03 8.27
C TRP A 109 4.70 1.96 7.59
N GLN A 110 5.15 0.77 7.16
CA GLN A 110 6.38 0.61 6.38
C GLN A 110 6.34 1.39 5.06
N THR A 111 5.18 1.41 4.39
CA THR A 111 4.96 2.18 3.16
C THR A 111 5.09 3.68 3.41
N ILE A 112 4.55 4.21 4.52
CA ILE A 112 4.69 5.62 4.91
C ILE A 112 6.17 5.99 5.03
N LYS A 113 6.98 5.19 5.72
CA LYS A 113 8.43 5.41 5.83
C LYS A 113 9.11 5.48 4.46
N SER A 114 8.77 4.56 3.58
CA SER A 114 9.32 4.52 2.22
C SER A 114 8.91 5.74 1.38
N GLN A 115 7.66 6.20 1.53
CA GLN A 115 7.12 7.36 0.80
C GLN A 115 7.68 8.70 1.26
N LEU A 116 8.15 8.80 2.50
CA LEU A 116 8.80 10.00 3.03
C LEU A 116 10.30 10.09 2.72
N LYS A 117 10.89 9.04 2.13
CA LYS A 117 12.35 8.94 1.94
C LYS A 117 12.95 10.12 1.17
N TYR A 118 12.27 10.63 0.16
CA TYR A 118 12.82 11.65 -0.73
C TYR A 118 12.57 13.08 -0.28
N PHE A 119 11.62 13.29 0.63
CA PHE A 119 11.33 14.61 1.17
C PHE A 119 12.55 15.27 1.84
N PRO A 120 13.26 14.62 2.79
CA PRO A 120 14.45 15.20 3.40
C PRO A 120 15.64 15.34 2.45
N ILE A 121 15.69 14.55 1.37
CA ILE A 121 16.75 14.68 0.35
C ILE A 121 16.53 15.96 -0.48
N ILE A 122 15.26 16.28 -0.81
CA ILE A 122 14.91 17.44 -1.63
C ILE A 122 15.02 18.73 -0.81
N CYS A 123 14.49 18.75 0.40
CA CYS A 123 14.43 19.98 1.23
C CYS A 123 15.61 20.16 2.18
N GLY A 124 16.49 19.15 2.34
CA GLY A 124 17.52 19.11 3.36
C GLY A 124 17.00 18.62 4.72
N GLU A 125 17.59 17.55 5.26
CA GLU A 125 17.12 16.91 6.50
C GLU A 125 17.18 17.83 7.73
N ASN A 126 18.13 18.78 7.75
CA ASN A 126 18.37 19.72 8.84
C ASN A 126 17.64 21.06 8.65
N THR A 127 16.87 21.23 7.58
CA THR A 127 16.06 22.42 7.35
C THR A 127 14.99 22.54 8.43
N GLN A 128 14.89 23.71 9.04
CA GLN A 128 13.84 23.99 10.03
C GLN A 128 12.49 24.19 9.34
N LEU A 129 11.42 23.70 9.94
CA LEU A 129 10.07 23.82 9.39
C LEU A 129 9.62 25.28 9.23
N SER A 130 10.08 26.18 10.08
CA SER A 130 9.82 27.63 10.00
C SER A 130 10.35 28.26 8.71
N ASN A 131 11.31 27.62 8.03
CA ASN A 131 11.91 28.12 6.79
C ASN A 131 11.18 27.58 5.54
N LEU A 132 10.21 26.69 5.71
CA LEU A 132 9.45 26.13 4.61
C LEU A 132 8.24 27.02 4.27
N ASN A 133 7.97 27.15 2.99
CA ASN A 133 6.77 27.76 2.45
C ASN A 133 5.95 26.71 1.70
N LYS A 134 4.66 26.93 1.54
CA LYS A 134 3.76 25.95 0.91
C LYS A 134 4.09 25.67 -0.56
N GLU A 135 4.78 26.58 -1.24
CA GLU A 135 5.19 26.50 -2.65
C GLU A 135 6.52 25.78 -2.86
N ASP A 136 7.34 25.55 -1.83
CA ASP A 136 8.71 25.00 -1.96
C ASP A 136 8.76 23.64 -2.66
N LEU A 137 7.68 22.89 -2.62
CA LEU A 137 7.54 21.59 -3.28
C LEU A 137 6.63 21.60 -4.50
N TYR A 138 6.33 22.77 -5.07
CA TYR A 138 5.46 22.85 -6.25
C TYR A 138 5.93 21.91 -7.36
N GLU A 139 7.21 21.93 -7.69
CA GLU A 139 7.82 21.06 -8.71
C GLU A 139 8.36 19.72 -8.15
N TYR A 140 7.83 19.21 -7.03
CA TYR A 140 8.27 17.98 -6.39
C TYR A 140 8.48 16.81 -7.37
N SER A 141 7.61 16.68 -8.37
CA SER A 141 7.68 15.58 -9.34
C SER A 141 8.94 15.62 -10.20
N VAL A 142 9.43 16.82 -10.53
CA VAL A 142 10.65 17.03 -11.31
C VAL A 142 11.86 16.72 -10.44
N LEU A 143 11.98 17.38 -9.29
CA LEU A 143 13.07 17.19 -8.33
C LEU A 143 13.21 15.72 -7.88
N ARG A 144 12.06 15.06 -7.69
CA ARG A 144 12.01 13.64 -7.32
C ARG A 144 12.54 12.72 -8.41
N ASN A 145 12.26 13.02 -9.69
CA ASN A 145 12.72 12.23 -10.83
C ASN A 145 14.20 12.46 -11.16
N GLU A 146 14.78 13.62 -10.82
CA GLU A 146 16.22 13.87 -10.92
C GLU A 146 17.02 12.94 -9.98
N ILE A 147 16.48 12.65 -8.79
CA ILE A 147 17.13 11.72 -7.85
C ILE A 147 16.96 10.27 -8.32
N LYS A 148 15.75 9.89 -8.69
CA LYS A 148 15.40 8.56 -9.18
C LYS A 148 14.05 8.60 -9.88
N VAL A 149 13.98 8.18 -11.13
CA VAL A 149 12.71 8.11 -11.87
C VAL A 149 11.72 7.20 -11.15
N GLY A 150 10.53 7.71 -10.91
CA GLY A 150 9.45 7.01 -10.20
C GLY A 150 8.19 6.91 -11.03
N ALA A 151 7.41 5.83 -10.82
CA ALA A 151 6.09 5.74 -11.43
C ALA A 151 5.19 6.89 -10.95
N VAL A 152 4.41 7.47 -11.85
CA VAL A 152 3.52 8.61 -11.58
C VAL A 152 2.62 8.37 -10.35
N GLN A 153 2.07 7.15 -10.22
CA GLN A 153 1.24 6.80 -9.07
C GLN A 153 2.03 6.76 -7.76
N THR A 154 3.31 6.35 -7.80
CA THR A 154 4.19 6.38 -6.62
C THR A 154 4.41 7.81 -6.15
N ILE A 155 4.74 8.72 -7.08
CA ILE A 155 4.95 10.14 -6.77
C ILE A 155 3.68 10.78 -6.21
N ARG A 156 2.50 10.44 -6.75
CA ARG A 156 1.21 10.89 -6.18
C ARG A 156 1.02 10.44 -4.73
N MET A 157 1.36 9.19 -4.43
CA MET A 157 1.25 8.66 -3.08
C MET A 157 2.28 9.29 -2.13
N GLU A 158 3.49 9.59 -2.61
CA GLU A 158 4.49 10.34 -1.85
C GLU A 158 3.95 11.74 -1.48
N LYS A 159 3.46 12.53 -2.45
CA LYS A 159 2.83 13.85 -2.21
C LYS A 159 1.70 13.78 -1.18
N SER A 160 0.80 12.81 -1.32
CA SER A 160 -0.30 12.60 -0.36
C SER A 160 0.23 12.31 1.05
N THR A 161 1.26 11.48 1.18
CA THR A 161 1.83 11.13 2.49
C THR A 161 2.58 12.31 3.11
N ILE A 162 3.30 13.11 2.31
CA ILE A 162 3.94 14.34 2.76
C ILE A 162 2.87 15.30 3.30
N ASN A 163 1.78 15.56 2.55
CA ASN A 163 0.71 16.46 3.02
C ASN A 163 0.00 15.93 4.28
N HIS A 164 -0.17 14.61 4.45
CA HIS A 164 -0.66 14.07 5.71
C HIS A 164 0.29 14.35 6.90
N MET A 165 1.60 14.29 6.67
CA MET A 165 2.59 14.63 7.68
C MET A 165 2.60 16.12 7.98
N ILE A 166 2.50 17.00 6.98
CA ILE A 166 2.40 18.45 7.18
C ILE A 166 1.11 18.82 7.92
N LYS A 167 -0.01 18.17 7.61
CA LYS A 167 -1.25 18.36 8.38
C LYS A 167 -1.12 17.94 9.85
N PHE A 168 -0.35 16.88 10.14
CA PHE A 168 0.02 16.54 11.51
C PHE A 168 0.86 17.65 12.16
N ALA A 169 1.89 18.17 11.46
CA ALA A 169 2.70 19.26 11.95
C ALA A 169 1.89 20.54 12.20
N TYR A 170 0.97 20.89 11.30
CA TYR A 170 0.07 22.04 11.44
C TYR A 170 -0.82 21.93 12.67
N ARG A 171 -1.44 20.75 12.91
CA ARG A 171 -2.28 20.50 14.09
C ARG A 171 -1.50 20.61 15.40
N ASN A 172 -0.22 20.26 15.38
CA ASN A 172 0.69 20.40 16.53
C ASN A 172 1.36 21.78 16.59
N LYS A 173 0.95 22.75 15.75
CA LYS A 173 1.50 24.11 15.69
C LYS A 173 3.01 24.14 15.43
N LEU A 174 3.52 23.21 14.63
CA LEU A 174 4.94 23.11 14.25
C LEU A 174 5.23 23.79 12.91
N ILE A 175 4.20 24.10 12.13
CA ILE A 175 4.28 24.79 10.84
C ILE A 175 3.02 25.64 10.65
N HIS A 176 3.09 26.67 9.83
CA HIS A 176 2.02 27.68 9.65
C HIS A 176 1.04 27.39 8.50
N PHE A 177 1.29 26.36 7.68
CA PHE A 177 0.40 25.96 6.59
C PHE A 177 -0.01 24.48 6.71
N GLU A 178 -1.18 24.12 6.16
CA GLU A 178 -1.79 22.79 6.32
C GLU A 178 -1.29 21.78 5.28
N SER A 179 -0.85 22.24 4.11
CA SER A 179 -0.38 21.38 3.01
C SER A 179 0.56 22.13 2.08
N PHE A 180 1.48 21.41 1.43
CA PHE A 180 2.21 21.93 0.29
C PHE A 180 1.32 22.04 -0.95
N ASP A 181 1.54 23.07 -1.74
CA ASP A 181 0.98 23.21 -3.07
C ASP A 181 1.84 22.41 -4.04
N PHE A 182 1.30 21.30 -4.52
CA PHE A 182 1.97 20.48 -5.51
C PHE A 182 1.38 20.72 -6.90
N LYS A 183 2.22 20.91 -7.90
CA LYS A 183 1.78 20.89 -9.29
C LYS A 183 0.98 19.64 -9.58
N GLN A 184 -0.20 19.78 -10.18
CA GLN A 184 -1.06 18.65 -10.50
C GLN A 184 -0.40 17.74 -11.54
N ILE A 185 -0.45 16.43 -11.28
CA ILE A 185 -0.04 15.44 -12.25
C ILE A 185 -1.28 15.02 -13.05
N ILE A 186 -1.41 15.55 -14.26
CA ILE A 186 -2.46 15.14 -15.19
C ILE A 186 -2.03 13.83 -15.84
N ILE A 187 -2.72 12.73 -15.55
CA ILE A 187 -2.51 11.46 -16.25
C ILE A 187 -3.51 11.43 -17.40
N LYS A 188 -3.02 11.50 -18.62
CA LYS A 188 -3.83 11.19 -19.79
C LYS A 188 -4.28 9.73 -19.72
N GLY A 189 -5.55 9.45 -20.03
CA GLY A 189 -6.20 8.15 -19.77
C GLY A 189 -5.43 6.93 -20.29
N ASP A 190 -4.74 7.05 -21.41
CA ASP A 190 -3.94 5.97 -22.02
C ASP A 190 -2.61 5.68 -21.31
N LEU A 191 -2.11 6.61 -20.48
CA LEU A 191 -0.90 6.44 -19.66
C LEU A 191 -1.15 5.75 -18.32
N LEU A 192 -2.42 5.49 -17.96
CA LEU A 192 -2.76 4.57 -16.90
C LEU A 192 -2.35 3.18 -17.37
N SER A 193 -1.13 2.81 -17.05
CA SER A 193 -0.55 1.49 -17.30
C SER A 193 -1.45 0.41 -16.69
N ARG A 194 -2.45 -0.02 -17.45
CA ARG A 194 -3.33 -1.13 -17.07
C ARG A 194 -2.47 -2.39 -17.00
N ARG A 195 -2.68 -3.20 -15.98
CA ARG A 195 -2.07 -4.52 -15.93
C ARG A 195 -2.62 -5.35 -17.06
N GLY A 196 -1.75 -6.08 -17.75
CA GLY A 196 -2.15 -7.02 -18.77
C GLY A 196 -3.03 -8.13 -18.21
N THR A 197 -3.83 -8.69 -19.06
CA THR A 197 -4.58 -9.94 -18.82
C THR A 197 -4.19 -10.97 -19.85
N PHE A 198 -4.53 -12.22 -19.60
CA PHE A 198 -4.37 -13.30 -20.57
C PHE A 198 -5.46 -13.22 -21.63
N THR A 199 -5.14 -13.63 -22.87
CA THR A 199 -6.12 -14.02 -23.85
C THR A 199 -6.66 -15.42 -23.51
N GLU A 200 -7.78 -15.83 -24.10
CA GLU A 200 -8.30 -17.19 -23.93
C GLU A 200 -7.28 -18.25 -24.36
N GLN A 201 -6.66 -18.04 -25.53
CA GLN A 201 -5.66 -18.95 -26.07
C GLN A 201 -4.43 -19.08 -25.14
N GLU A 202 -3.95 -17.98 -24.57
CA GLU A 202 -2.85 -18.00 -23.61
C GLU A 202 -3.21 -18.74 -22.33
N TYR A 203 -4.43 -18.51 -21.82
CA TYR A 203 -4.91 -19.20 -20.63
C TYR A 203 -5.07 -20.70 -20.89
N ASP A 204 -5.60 -21.11 -22.06
CA ASP A 204 -5.69 -22.51 -22.46
C ASP A 204 -4.32 -23.16 -22.59
N LYS A 205 -3.33 -22.46 -23.15
CA LYS A 205 -1.93 -22.93 -23.16
C LYS A 205 -1.42 -23.13 -21.74
N LEU A 206 -1.70 -22.17 -20.84
CA LEU A 206 -1.29 -22.26 -19.44
C LEU A 206 -1.91 -23.48 -18.75
N VAL A 207 -3.23 -23.70 -18.92
CA VAL A 207 -3.93 -24.86 -18.34
C VAL A 207 -3.35 -26.19 -18.85
N ARG A 208 -3.04 -26.28 -20.15
CA ARG A 208 -2.41 -27.47 -20.75
C ARG A 208 -0.99 -27.68 -20.22
N PHE A 209 -0.17 -26.63 -20.19
CA PHE A 209 1.20 -26.67 -19.70
C PHE A 209 1.28 -27.10 -18.23
N MET A 210 0.35 -26.66 -17.39
CA MET A 210 0.32 -27.05 -15.97
C MET A 210 0.21 -28.55 -15.73
N ARG A 211 -0.25 -29.35 -16.71
CA ARG A 211 -0.24 -30.82 -16.60
C ARG A 211 1.20 -31.35 -16.58
N SER A 212 2.06 -30.89 -17.46
CA SER A 212 3.48 -31.26 -17.48
C SER A 212 4.24 -30.60 -16.35
N PHE A 213 4.01 -29.31 -16.09
CA PHE A 213 4.62 -28.55 -14.99
C PHE A 213 4.47 -29.24 -13.63
N SER A 214 3.32 -29.85 -13.34
CA SER A 214 3.03 -30.54 -12.08
C SER A 214 3.36 -32.04 -12.10
N SER A 215 4.01 -32.55 -13.15
CA SER A 215 4.44 -33.93 -13.24
C SER A 215 5.75 -34.18 -12.45
N LEU A 216 5.97 -35.41 -11.99
CA LEU A 216 7.22 -35.81 -11.30
C LEU A 216 8.45 -35.60 -12.20
N LYS A 217 8.28 -35.72 -13.53
CA LYS A 217 9.36 -35.50 -14.51
C LYS A 217 9.89 -34.07 -14.47
N HIS A 218 9.07 -33.07 -14.18
CA HIS A 218 9.44 -31.66 -14.05
C HIS A 218 9.87 -31.26 -12.64
N ALA A 219 9.59 -32.09 -11.66
CA ALA A 219 9.99 -31.86 -10.28
C ALA A 219 11.53 -31.94 -10.13
N LYS A 220 12.09 -31.06 -9.33
CA LYS A 220 13.55 -30.97 -9.09
C LYS A 220 13.83 -31.07 -7.60
N GLU A 221 14.91 -31.76 -7.26
CA GLU A 221 15.45 -31.65 -5.91
C GLU A 221 15.97 -30.23 -5.67
N ARG A 222 15.78 -29.72 -4.48
CA ARG A 222 16.24 -28.40 -4.08
C ARG A 222 16.97 -28.47 -2.76
N ILE A 223 18.12 -27.87 -2.70
CA ILE A 223 18.85 -27.61 -1.46
C ILE A 223 18.54 -26.17 -1.06
N GLY A 224 17.84 -25.97 0.04
CA GLY A 224 17.47 -24.65 0.55
C GLY A 224 17.96 -24.46 1.99
N ASN A 225 18.42 -23.27 2.32
CA ASN A 225 18.64 -22.89 3.71
C ASN A 225 17.32 -22.42 4.30
N ARG A 226 16.82 -23.10 5.32
CA ARG A 226 15.77 -22.56 6.19
C ARG A 226 16.46 -21.77 7.29
N ASP A 227 16.21 -20.47 7.27
CA ASP A 227 16.73 -19.49 8.24
C ASP A 227 18.27 -19.34 8.24
N PHE A 228 18.77 -18.24 8.75
CA PHE A 228 20.18 -17.87 8.91
C PHE A 228 21.04 -18.89 9.72
N LYS A 229 20.47 -20.02 10.09
CA LYS A 229 21.17 -21.16 10.71
C LYS A 229 21.45 -22.21 9.65
N MET A 230 22.71 -22.46 9.39
CA MET A 230 23.36 -23.27 8.33
C MET A 230 22.88 -24.74 8.19
N THR A 231 21.63 -25.08 8.41
CA THR A 231 21.09 -26.41 8.13
C THR A 231 20.44 -26.42 6.75
N ALA A 232 21.10 -27.07 5.81
CA ALA A 232 20.53 -27.33 4.50
C ALA A 232 19.31 -28.23 4.61
N VAL A 233 18.16 -27.79 4.12
CA VAL A 233 16.97 -28.63 4.01
C VAL A 233 16.89 -29.12 2.57
N ILE A 234 17.01 -30.41 2.38
CA ILE A 234 16.85 -31.07 1.07
C ILE A 234 15.34 -31.24 0.84
N GLU A 235 14.80 -30.60 -0.19
CA GLU A 235 13.45 -30.84 -0.66
C GLU A 235 13.50 -31.94 -1.74
N THR A 236 12.79 -33.04 -1.49
CA THR A 236 12.74 -34.15 -2.45
C THR A 236 11.94 -33.82 -3.70
N LYS A 237 12.09 -34.64 -4.74
CA LYS A 237 11.29 -34.49 -5.98
C LYS A 237 9.79 -34.57 -5.71
N GLU A 238 9.39 -35.48 -4.81
CA GLU A 238 7.98 -35.70 -4.43
C GLU A 238 7.42 -34.46 -3.73
N GLN A 239 8.17 -33.88 -2.78
CA GLN A 239 7.78 -32.65 -2.11
C GLN A 239 7.65 -31.47 -3.09
N ASN A 240 8.60 -31.36 -4.03
CA ASN A 240 8.52 -30.37 -5.08
C ASN A 240 7.34 -30.60 -6.02
N GLN A 241 7.02 -31.86 -6.35
CA GLN A 241 5.83 -32.19 -7.13
C GLN A 241 4.54 -31.78 -6.40
N LEU A 242 4.41 -32.05 -5.12
CA LEU A 242 3.25 -31.65 -4.33
C LEU A 242 3.06 -30.13 -4.33
N GLU A 243 4.15 -29.37 -4.18
CA GLU A 243 4.10 -27.91 -4.28
C GLU A 243 3.67 -27.44 -5.67
N ARG A 244 4.14 -28.07 -6.75
CA ARG A 244 3.73 -27.75 -8.14
C ARG A 244 2.27 -28.10 -8.39
N LEU A 245 1.77 -29.18 -7.85
CA LEU A 245 0.35 -29.54 -7.88
C LEU A 245 -0.50 -28.50 -7.15
N MET A 246 -0.05 -28.01 -6.01
CA MET A 246 -0.69 -26.92 -5.28
C MET A 246 -0.67 -25.61 -6.09
N ILE A 247 0.44 -25.26 -6.75
CA ILE A 247 0.52 -24.10 -7.63
C ILE A 247 -0.46 -24.21 -8.80
N ARG A 248 -0.60 -25.38 -9.40
CA ARG A 248 -1.59 -25.61 -10.46
C ARG A 248 -3.01 -25.32 -9.95
N ASP A 249 -3.36 -25.86 -8.79
CA ASP A 249 -4.68 -25.67 -8.22
C ASP A 249 -4.91 -24.24 -7.76
N TYR A 250 -3.86 -23.53 -7.30
CA TYR A 250 -3.87 -22.11 -7.00
C TYR A 250 -4.17 -21.24 -8.25
N VAL A 251 -3.52 -21.51 -9.38
CA VAL A 251 -3.77 -20.80 -10.66
C VAL A 251 -5.24 -20.95 -11.08
N LEU A 252 -5.73 -22.19 -11.05
CA LEU A 252 -7.11 -22.49 -11.45
C LEU A 252 -8.15 -21.89 -10.50
N ALA A 253 -7.90 -21.98 -9.19
CA ALA A 253 -8.76 -21.39 -8.18
C ALA A 253 -8.78 -19.86 -8.29
N LEU A 254 -7.62 -19.20 -8.46
CA LEU A 254 -7.54 -17.74 -8.58
C LEU A 254 -8.32 -17.19 -9.78
N ALA A 255 -8.22 -17.85 -10.94
CA ALA A 255 -8.98 -17.49 -12.14
C ALA A 255 -10.50 -17.73 -11.97
N ASN A 256 -10.91 -18.77 -11.26
CA ASN A 256 -12.32 -19.11 -11.08
C ASN A 256 -12.99 -18.35 -9.93
N THR A 257 -12.32 -18.10 -8.82
CA THR A 257 -12.87 -17.36 -7.67
C THR A 257 -12.85 -15.85 -7.88
N CYS A 258 -12.02 -15.34 -8.77
CA CYS A 258 -11.76 -13.90 -8.94
C CYS A 258 -11.30 -13.20 -7.65
N MET A 259 -10.82 -13.91 -6.64
CA MET A 259 -10.33 -13.34 -5.39
C MET A 259 -9.07 -12.48 -5.60
N ARG A 260 -8.78 -11.60 -4.65
CA ARG A 260 -7.45 -10.96 -4.63
C ARG A 260 -6.38 -11.96 -4.23
N VAL A 261 -5.19 -11.81 -4.79
CA VAL A 261 -4.02 -12.67 -4.46
C VAL A 261 -3.78 -12.75 -2.95
N GLY A 262 -3.90 -11.62 -2.24
CA GLY A 262 -3.73 -11.61 -0.78
C GLY A 262 -4.85 -12.30 -0.01
N GLU A 263 -6.07 -12.32 -0.53
CA GLU A 263 -7.22 -13.01 0.09
C GLU A 263 -7.11 -14.53 -0.08
N ILE A 264 -6.82 -15.00 -1.28
CA ILE A 264 -6.73 -16.44 -1.55
C ILE A 264 -5.51 -17.10 -0.86
N LEU A 265 -4.41 -16.36 -0.65
CA LEU A 265 -3.25 -16.86 0.08
C LEU A 265 -3.48 -16.94 1.61
N GLN A 266 -4.50 -16.27 2.11
CA GLN A 266 -4.93 -16.29 3.50
C GLN A 266 -6.21 -17.11 3.70
N LEU A 267 -6.69 -17.80 2.65
CA LEU A 267 -7.87 -18.66 2.72
C LEU A 267 -7.56 -19.89 3.56
N THR A 268 -8.38 -20.18 4.56
CA THR A 268 -8.29 -21.37 5.40
C THR A 268 -9.31 -22.41 4.98
N TRP A 269 -9.11 -23.67 5.36
CA TRP A 269 -10.03 -24.75 4.99
C TRP A 269 -11.43 -24.59 5.60
N GLY A 270 -11.56 -24.00 6.78
CA GLY A 270 -12.86 -23.68 7.38
C GLY A 270 -13.67 -22.62 6.61
N CYS A 271 -13.03 -21.92 5.64
CA CYS A 271 -13.66 -20.95 4.77
C CYS A 271 -14.05 -21.50 3.38
N VAL A 272 -13.87 -22.81 3.16
CA VAL A 272 -14.14 -23.51 1.89
C VAL A 272 -15.05 -24.70 2.16
N GLY A 273 -16.26 -24.65 1.63
CA GLY A 273 -17.25 -25.71 1.90
C GLY A 273 -18.46 -25.64 0.99
N ASN A 274 -19.51 -26.34 1.43
CA ASN A 274 -20.81 -26.37 0.74
C ASN A 274 -20.66 -26.68 -0.76
N TYR A 275 -20.10 -27.87 -1.06
CA TYR A 275 -19.90 -28.31 -2.43
C TYR A 275 -21.22 -28.77 -3.04
N GLU A 276 -21.52 -28.29 -4.26
CA GLU A 276 -22.69 -28.66 -5.03
C GLU A 276 -22.26 -29.23 -6.38
N THR A 277 -22.76 -30.41 -6.75
CA THR A 277 -22.48 -31.01 -8.04
C THR A 277 -23.60 -30.72 -9.03
N HIS A 278 -23.24 -30.11 -10.16
CA HIS A 278 -24.13 -29.81 -11.23
C HIS A 278 -23.73 -30.61 -12.48
N ASN A 279 -24.65 -31.42 -12.97
CA ASN A 279 -24.50 -32.10 -14.25
C ASN A 279 -24.93 -31.13 -15.38
N LYS A 280 -23.97 -30.68 -16.17
CA LYS A 280 -24.26 -29.89 -17.35
C LYS A 280 -24.72 -30.83 -18.47
N GLU A 281 -25.95 -30.70 -18.92
CA GLU A 281 -26.37 -31.31 -20.19
C GLU A 281 -25.46 -30.74 -21.28
N SER A 282 -24.71 -31.60 -21.91
CA SER A 282 -23.87 -31.25 -23.06
C SER A 282 -24.70 -31.35 -24.30
N GLU A 283 -24.68 -30.38 -25.20
CA GLU A 283 -25.23 -30.46 -26.56
C GLU A 283 -24.62 -31.62 -27.39
N TYR A 284 -23.54 -32.22 -26.88
CA TYR A 284 -22.91 -33.43 -27.44
C TYR A 284 -23.15 -34.59 -26.48
N GLU A 285 -23.93 -35.55 -26.89
CA GLU A 285 -24.51 -36.65 -26.10
C GLU A 285 -23.55 -37.52 -25.29
N ASP A 286 -22.21 -37.42 -25.44
CA ASP A 286 -21.26 -38.38 -24.86
C ASP A 286 -20.37 -37.89 -23.72
N LYS A 287 -20.48 -36.66 -23.23
CA LYS A 287 -19.64 -36.18 -22.14
C LYS A 287 -20.39 -35.29 -21.14
N LYS A 288 -21.06 -35.90 -20.17
CA LYS A 288 -21.52 -35.20 -18.95
C LYS A 288 -20.30 -34.58 -18.26
N LYS A 289 -20.15 -33.26 -18.41
CA LYS A 289 -19.11 -32.52 -17.70
C LYS A 289 -19.68 -32.11 -16.35
N GLU A 290 -19.39 -32.91 -15.34
CA GLU A 290 -19.69 -32.59 -13.96
C GLU A 290 -19.00 -31.28 -13.53
N GLN A 291 -19.77 -30.28 -13.08
CA GLN A 291 -19.28 -29.03 -12.55
C GLN A 291 -19.52 -29.01 -11.04
N ILE A 292 -18.44 -28.91 -10.26
CA ILE A 292 -18.53 -28.79 -8.81
C ILE A 292 -18.45 -27.31 -8.45
N LEU A 293 -19.52 -26.79 -7.84
CA LEU A 293 -19.52 -25.49 -7.20
C LEU A 293 -18.98 -25.60 -5.78
N VAL A 294 -18.46 -24.49 -5.29
CA VAL A 294 -17.95 -24.39 -3.92
C VAL A 294 -18.29 -23.01 -3.36
N GLU A 295 -18.75 -22.98 -2.12
CA GLU A 295 -18.90 -21.73 -1.38
C GLU A 295 -17.58 -21.32 -0.75
N ILE A 296 -17.21 -20.06 -0.96
CA ILE A 296 -16.01 -19.46 -0.38
C ILE A 296 -16.41 -18.33 0.55
N GLU A 297 -15.89 -18.36 1.75
CA GLU A 297 -16.00 -17.28 2.73
C GLU A 297 -14.71 -16.46 2.77
N VAL A 298 -14.81 -15.14 2.61
CA VAL A 298 -13.69 -14.23 2.81
C VAL A 298 -13.94 -13.43 4.09
N ARG A 299 -13.16 -13.71 5.11
CA ARG A 299 -13.23 -13.03 6.40
C ARG A 299 -12.85 -11.55 6.28
N ALA A 300 -13.40 -10.69 7.14
CA ALA A 300 -13.14 -9.25 7.10
C ALA A 300 -11.66 -8.92 7.31
N GLU A 301 -10.96 -9.65 8.15
CA GLU A 301 -9.55 -9.47 8.50
C GLU A 301 -8.63 -9.69 7.30
N THR A 302 -8.95 -10.65 6.44
CA THR A 302 -8.16 -10.98 5.25
C THR A 302 -8.55 -10.14 4.04
N SER A 303 -9.70 -9.46 4.11
CA SER A 303 -10.22 -8.62 3.03
C SER A 303 -9.56 -7.23 3.03
N LYS A 304 -9.07 -6.78 1.86
CA LYS A 304 -8.51 -5.43 1.68
C LYS A 304 -9.48 -4.32 2.08
N VAL A 305 -10.79 -4.54 1.92
CA VAL A 305 -11.84 -3.58 2.25
C VAL A 305 -12.48 -3.83 3.60
N ARG A 306 -11.93 -4.76 4.40
CA ARG A 306 -12.41 -5.14 5.73
C ARG A 306 -13.91 -5.47 5.76
N LYS A 307 -14.41 -6.12 4.69
CA LYS A 307 -15.80 -6.57 4.58
C LYS A 307 -15.83 -8.07 4.42
N HIS A 308 -16.61 -8.73 5.26
CA HIS A 308 -16.95 -10.14 5.12
C HIS A 308 -17.79 -10.37 3.88
N ARG A 309 -17.58 -11.49 3.19
CA ARG A 309 -18.43 -11.91 2.09
C ARG A 309 -18.39 -13.43 1.89
N LYS A 310 -19.52 -13.97 1.46
CA LYS A 310 -19.64 -15.35 0.98
C LYS A 310 -20.11 -15.33 -0.47
N PHE A 311 -19.61 -16.24 -1.25
CA PHE A 311 -20.01 -16.38 -2.65
C PHE A 311 -19.81 -17.82 -3.14
N LEU A 312 -20.64 -18.22 -4.08
CA LEU A 312 -20.55 -19.49 -4.77
C LEU A 312 -19.75 -19.32 -6.07
N CYS A 313 -18.86 -20.26 -6.38
CA CYS A 313 -18.08 -20.24 -7.62
C CYS A 313 -17.82 -21.64 -8.16
N ARG A 314 -17.41 -21.69 -9.44
CA ARG A 314 -16.97 -22.94 -10.08
C ARG A 314 -15.59 -23.35 -9.58
N GLY A 315 -15.25 -24.63 -9.73
CA GLY A 315 -13.92 -25.15 -9.49
C GLY A 315 -13.75 -25.80 -8.14
N GLY A 316 -14.85 -26.26 -7.52
CA GLY A 316 -14.81 -27.01 -6.27
C GLY A 316 -13.88 -28.23 -6.35
N GLN A 317 -13.78 -28.86 -7.53
CA GLN A 317 -12.84 -29.96 -7.76
C GLN A 317 -11.36 -29.61 -7.51
N TYR A 318 -10.98 -28.32 -7.62
CA TYR A 318 -9.59 -27.92 -7.34
C TYR A 318 -9.29 -27.98 -5.85
N PHE A 319 -10.26 -27.57 -5.04
CA PHE A 319 -10.16 -27.62 -3.58
C PHE A 319 -10.25 -29.07 -3.06
N LEU A 320 -11.18 -29.88 -3.58
CA LEU A 320 -11.33 -31.28 -3.18
C LEU A 320 -10.04 -32.05 -3.40
N ARG A 321 -9.51 -32.07 -4.63
CA ARG A 321 -8.27 -32.79 -4.94
C ARG A 321 -7.04 -32.21 -4.24
N LEU A 322 -7.04 -30.92 -3.89
CA LEU A 322 -5.96 -30.32 -3.09
C LEU A 322 -6.05 -30.82 -1.64
N LYS A 323 -7.27 -30.87 -1.07
CA LYS A 323 -7.49 -31.38 0.30
C LYS A 323 -7.06 -32.84 0.45
N GLU A 324 -7.32 -33.68 -0.56
CA GLU A 324 -6.91 -35.10 -0.59
C GLU A 324 -5.37 -35.29 -0.55
N ARG A 325 -4.61 -34.32 -1.04
CA ARG A 325 -3.14 -34.40 -1.13
C ARG A 325 -2.40 -33.74 0.02
N GLN A 326 -3.08 -32.93 0.80
CA GLN A 326 -2.47 -32.16 1.89
C GLN A 326 -2.60 -32.90 3.22
N GLN A 327 -1.55 -32.78 4.05
CA GLN A 327 -1.54 -33.31 5.43
C GLN A 327 -2.18 -32.29 6.42
N HIS A 328 -2.25 -31.01 6.07
CA HIS A 328 -2.74 -29.92 6.92
C HIS A 328 -4.06 -29.39 6.35
N THR A 329 -5.17 -29.91 6.89
CA THR A 329 -6.52 -29.62 6.36
C THR A 329 -7.53 -29.28 7.46
N ASN A 330 -7.06 -28.89 8.65
CA ASN A 330 -7.92 -28.39 9.72
C ASN A 330 -8.50 -27.03 9.33
N ASP A 331 -9.58 -26.61 9.95
CA ASP A 331 -10.30 -25.39 9.61
C ASP A 331 -9.43 -24.11 9.61
N GLU A 332 -8.43 -24.04 10.48
CA GLU A 332 -7.50 -22.89 10.56
C GLU A 332 -6.26 -23.04 9.68
N ASP A 333 -6.05 -24.19 9.05
CA ASP A 333 -4.92 -24.40 8.14
C ASP A 333 -5.16 -23.67 6.81
N LEU A 334 -4.09 -23.05 6.28
CA LEU A 334 -4.14 -22.36 5.00
C LEU A 334 -4.27 -23.33 3.84
N VAL A 335 -5.22 -23.09 2.93
CA VAL A 335 -5.49 -23.92 1.75
C VAL A 335 -4.28 -24.03 0.83
N PHE A 336 -3.59 -22.93 0.54
CA PHE A 336 -2.42 -22.87 -0.36
C PHE A 336 -1.13 -22.78 0.45
N SER A 337 -0.85 -23.85 1.21
CA SER A 337 0.30 -23.96 2.12
C SER A 337 0.81 -25.41 2.17
N MET A 338 2.13 -25.58 2.24
CA MET A 338 2.74 -26.89 2.42
C MET A 338 2.78 -27.36 3.89
N ASN A 339 2.57 -26.43 4.84
CA ASN A 339 2.63 -26.70 6.29
C ASN A 339 1.41 -26.17 7.06
N GLY A 340 0.34 -25.81 6.38
CA GLY A 340 -0.89 -25.27 6.94
C GLY A 340 -0.78 -23.84 7.51
N LYS A 341 0.40 -23.35 7.84
CA LYS A 341 0.61 -22.10 8.59
C LYS A 341 1.16 -20.95 7.76
N LYS A 342 1.97 -21.23 6.75
CA LYS A 342 2.64 -20.21 5.93
C LYS A 342 2.33 -20.42 4.45
N SER A 343 1.88 -19.37 3.78
CA SER A 343 1.75 -19.38 2.32
C SER A 343 3.12 -19.46 1.65
N ILE A 344 3.15 -19.78 0.36
CA ILE A 344 4.37 -19.87 -0.43
C ILE A 344 5.12 -18.54 -0.41
N HIS A 345 6.43 -18.60 -0.17
CA HIS A 345 7.31 -17.43 -0.12
C HIS A 345 7.33 -16.67 -1.47
N ASP A 346 7.41 -15.34 -1.45
CA ASP A 346 7.31 -14.48 -2.63
C ASP A 346 8.36 -14.79 -3.71
N MET A 347 9.62 -15.07 -3.32
CA MET A 347 10.66 -15.46 -4.28
C MET A 347 10.35 -16.77 -4.98
N ARG A 348 9.76 -17.75 -4.27
CA ARG A 348 9.36 -19.04 -4.83
C ARG A 348 8.19 -18.90 -5.79
N LYS A 349 7.21 -18.05 -5.44
CA LYS A 349 6.11 -17.67 -6.32
C LYS A 349 6.63 -17.01 -7.60
N ARG A 350 7.62 -16.12 -7.50
CA ARG A 350 8.23 -15.48 -8.66
C ARG A 350 8.87 -16.50 -9.61
N LYS A 351 9.67 -17.43 -9.09
CA LYS A 351 10.29 -18.51 -9.90
C LYS A 351 9.26 -19.38 -10.60
N TYR A 352 8.17 -19.76 -9.92
CA TYR A 352 7.10 -20.51 -10.56
C TYR A 352 6.37 -19.69 -11.62
N TRP A 353 6.18 -18.39 -11.39
CA TRP A 353 5.60 -17.51 -12.40
C TRP A 353 6.46 -17.43 -13.66
N GLU A 354 7.75 -17.22 -13.51
CA GLU A 354 8.73 -17.19 -14.60
C GLU A 354 8.69 -18.51 -15.39
N GLU A 355 8.72 -19.64 -14.71
CA GLU A 355 8.66 -20.97 -15.33
C GLU A 355 7.34 -21.21 -16.07
N LEU A 356 6.21 -20.73 -15.53
CA LEU A 356 4.91 -20.82 -16.21
C LEU A 356 4.85 -19.94 -17.46
N MET A 357 5.36 -18.72 -17.40
CA MET A 357 5.37 -17.80 -18.56
C MET A 357 6.30 -18.32 -19.66
N GLU A 358 7.49 -18.77 -19.32
CA GLU A 358 8.42 -19.41 -20.25
C GLU A 358 7.80 -20.65 -20.90
N GLY A 359 7.18 -21.52 -20.10
CA GLY A 359 6.56 -22.76 -20.57
C GLY A 359 5.39 -22.59 -21.55
N ILE A 360 4.76 -21.40 -21.57
CA ILE A 360 3.70 -21.07 -22.55
C ILE A 360 4.19 -20.11 -23.65
N GLY A 361 5.49 -19.75 -23.65
CA GLY A 361 6.11 -18.93 -24.68
C GLY A 361 5.82 -17.43 -24.55
N ILE A 362 5.46 -16.94 -23.36
CA ILE A 362 5.26 -15.51 -23.10
C ILE A 362 6.55 -14.91 -22.51
N THR A 363 7.43 -14.39 -23.36
CA THR A 363 8.71 -13.78 -22.96
C THR A 363 8.58 -12.32 -22.52
N ASN A 364 7.57 -11.61 -22.99
CA ASN A 364 7.31 -10.19 -22.72
C ASN A 364 6.31 -9.97 -21.57
N TRP A 365 6.23 -10.90 -20.63
CA TRP A 365 5.27 -10.84 -19.53
C TRP A 365 5.52 -9.64 -18.57
N GLU A 366 6.78 -9.18 -18.42
CA GLU A 366 7.11 -8.00 -17.60
C GLU A 366 6.61 -6.72 -18.28
N ASP A 367 6.83 -6.55 -19.59
CA ASP A 367 6.36 -5.39 -20.36
C ASP A 367 4.83 -5.29 -20.35
N ARG A 368 4.16 -6.43 -20.48
CA ARG A 368 2.70 -6.55 -20.37
C ARG A 368 2.21 -6.43 -18.93
N LYS A 369 3.11 -6.40 -17.94
CA LYS A 369 2.81 -6.37 -16.49
C LYS A 369 1.92 -7.53 -16.05
N LEU A 370 2.13 -8.71 -16.65
CA LEU A 370 1.47 -9.93 -16.23
C LEU A 370 2.01 -10.40 -14.88
N SER A 371 1.10 -10.84 -14.02
CA SER A 371 1.42 -11.33 -12.68
C SER A 371 0.30 -12.27 -12.21
N TRP A 372 0.47 -12.88 -11.05
CA TRP A 372 -0.61 -13.64 -10.40
C TRP A 372 -1.95 -12.89 -10.37
N TYR A 373 -1.92 -11.57 -10.25
CA TYR A 373 -3.11 -10.74 -10.27
C TYR A 373 -3.81 -10.73 -11.64
N SER A 374 -3.09 -11.01 -12.73
CA SER A 374 -3.64 -11.09 -14.09
C SER A 374 -4.60 -12.27 -14.26
N LEU A 375 -4.45 -13.34 -13.46
CA LEU A 375 -5.41 -14.44 -13.42
C LEU A 375 -6.79 -13.99 -12.89
N ARG A 376 -6.81 -13.13 -11.89
CA ARG A 376 -8.04 -12.51 -11.42
C ARG A 376 -8.64 -11.58 -12.49
N HIS A 377 -7.81 -10.78 -13.18
CA HIS A 377 -8.27 -9.95 -14.29
C HIS A 377 -8.91 -10.81 -15.37
N PHE A 378 -8.25 -11.90 -15.77
CA PHE A 378 -8.78 -12.87 -16.71
C PHE A 378 -10.14 -13.42 -16.26
N GLY A 379 -10.23 -13.92 -15.03
CA GLY A 379 -11.47 -14.48 -14.49
C GLY A 379 -12.64 -13.49 -14.46
N ILE A 380 -12.38 -12.21 -14.14
CA ILE A 380 -13.39 -11.14 -14.19
C ILE A 380 -13.77 -10.84 -15.64
N THR A 381 -12.78 -10.69 -16.54
CA THR A 381 -13.01 -10.40 -17.96
C THR A 381 -13.90 -11.47 -18.60
N GLN A 382 -13.58 -12.76 -18.37
CA GLN A 382 -14.36 -13.87 -18.89
C GLN A 382 -15.82 -13.84 -18.43
N ARG A 383 -16.07 -13.52 -17.15
CA ARG A 383 -17.45 -13.41 -16.63
C ARG A 383 -18.19 -12.21 -17.20
N VAL A 384 -17.50 -11.07 -17.36
CA VAL A 384 -18.07 -9.89 -18.01
C VAL A 384 -18.43 -10.20 -19.46
N GLN A 385 -17.56 -10.87 -20.21
CA GLN A 385 -17.80 -11.28 -21.60
C GLN A 385 -18.92 -12.30 -21.70
N SER A 386 -19.00 -13.25 -20.78
CA SER A 386 -20.10 -14.25 -20.73
C SER A 386 -21.43 -13.69 -20.25
N GLY A 387 -21.55 -12.37 -20.00
CA GLY A 387 -22.83 -11.75 -19.61
C GLY A 387 -23.24 -11.97 -18.17
N VAL A 388 -22.37 -12.46 -17.32
CA VAL A 388 -22.66 -12.58 -15.88
C VAL A 388 -22.96 -11.21 -15.30
N ASP A 389 -23.98 -11.13 -14.45
CA ASP A 389 -24.39 -9.87 -13.82
C ASP A 389 -23.25 -9.24 -13.01
N LEU A 390 -23.08 -7.91 -13.15
CA LEU A 390 -21.98 -7.17 -12.51
C LEU A 390 -22.06 -7.19 -10.98
N ILE A 391 -23.25 -7.31 -10.40
CA ILE A 391 -23.45 -7.40 -8.95
C ILE A 391 -22.85 -8.72 -8.45
N ASN A 392 -23.11 -9.82 -9.15
CA ASN A 392 -22.56 -11.13 -8.80
C ASN A 392 -21.04 -11.17 -8.95
N ILE A 393 -20.50 -10.60 -10.03
CA ILE A 393 -19.04 -10.45 -10.21
C ILE A 393 -18.46 -9.59 -9.09
N SER A 394 -19.13 -8.51 -8.71
CA SER A 394 -18.75 -7.61 -7.62
C SER A 394 -18.63 -8.34 -6.26
N LYS A 395 -19.61 -9.19 -5.94
CA LYS A 395 -19.59 -10.04 -4.72
C LYS A 395 -18.41 -11.02 -4.74
N MET A 396 -18.22 -11.77 -5.82
CA MET A 396 -17.11 -12.72 -5.95
C MET A 396 -15.76 -12.00 -5.84
N ALA A 397 -15.56 -10.96 -6.63
CA ALA A 397 -14.31 -10.23 -6.68
C ALA A 397 -14.06 -9.33 -5.47
N GLY A 398 -15.08 -9.03 -4.65
CA GLY A 398 -14.96 -8.11 -3.53
C GLY A 398 -14.53 -6.69 -3.94
N THR A 399 -15.09 -6.18 -5.06
CA THR A 399 -14.82 -4.84 -5.59
C THR A 399 -16.14 -4.16 -5.97
N SER A 400 -16.15 -2.85 -6.18
CA SER A 400 -17.41 -2.16 -6.55
C SER A 400 -17.83 -2.46 -7.99
N VAL A 401 -19.13 -2.44 -8.24
CA VAL A 401 -19.71 -2.52 -9.60
C VAL A 401 -19.12 -1.41 -10.48
N LYS A 402 -18.97 -0.19 -9.96
CA LYS A 402 -18.34 0.93 -10.65
C LYS A 402 -16.94 0.57 -11.13
N HIS A 403 -16.11 -0.02 -10.27
CA HIS A 403 -14.75 -0.41 -10.65
C HIS A 403 -14.73 -1.49 -11.73
N ILE A 404 -15.68 -2.45 -11.69
CA ILE A 404 -15.82 -3.46 -12.74
C ILE A 404 -16.24 -2.79 -14.05
N SER A 405 -17.23 -1.89 -14.00
CA SER A 405 -17.72 -1.13 -15.14
C SER A 405 -16.57 -0.33 -15.79
N ASP A 406 -15.87 0.48 -15.03
CA ASP A 406 -14.82 1.36 -15.54
C ASP A 406 -13.61 0.58 -16.11
N THR A 407 -13.36 -0.62 -15.58
CA THR A 407 -12.16 -1.39 -15.91
C THR A 407 -12.41 -2.43 -17.02
N TYR A 408 -13.59 -3.06 -17.07
CA TYR A 408 -13.83 -4.26 -17.88
C TYR A 408 -14.94 -4.13 -18.91
N LEU A 409 -15.83 -3.12 -18.85
CA LEU A 409 -16.95 -3.01 -19.79
C LEU A 409 -16.54 -2.73 -21.24
N HIS A 410 -15.35 -2.19 -21.48
CA HIS A 410 -14.85 -2.00 -22.83
C HIS A 410 -14.68 -3.30 -23.63
N TYR A 411 -14.65 -4.46 -22.96
CA TYR A 411 -14.66 -5.77 -23.58
C TYR A 411 -16.08 -6.22 -24.04
N ARG A 412 -17.13 -5.43 -23.79
CA ARG A 412 -18.54 -5.75 -24.10
C ARG A 412 -19.09 -5.16 -25.41
N LYS A 413 -18.27 -4.62 -26.30
CA LYS A 413 -18.78 -3.95 -27.52
C LYS A 413 -19.78 -4.79 -28.35
N GLU A 414 -19.54 -6.09 -28.49
CA GLU A 414 -20.46 -6.99 -29.19
C GLU A 414 -21.74 -7.27 -28.42
N GLN A 415 -21.66 -7.33 -27.09
CA GLN A 415 -22.85 -7.53 -26.23
C GLN A 415 -23.77 -6.31 -26.20
N SER A 416 -23.24 -5.10 -26.40
CA SER A 416 -24.06 -3.89 -26.54
C SER A 416 -24.97 -3.97 -27.75
N ARG A 417 -24.49 -4.54 -28.87
CA ARG A 417 -25.34 -4.80 -30.04
C ARG A 417 -26.43 -5.83 -29.76
N THR A 418 -26.06 -6.96 -29.14
CA THR A 418 -27.03 -8.01 -28.77
C THR A 418 -28.04 -7.49 -27.74
N ALA A 419 -27.61 -6.66 -26.79
CA ALA A 419 -28.53 -6.04 -25.83
C ALA A 419 -29.48 -5.04 -26.48
N ALA A 420 -28.98 -4.24 -27.44
CA ALA A 420 -29.81 -3.31 -28.20
C ALA A 420 -30.83 -4.00 -29.11
N LEU A 421 -30.52 -5.22 -29.58
CA LEU A 421 -31.39 -6.02 -30.43
C LEU A 421 -32.38 -6.90 -29.65
N LYS A 422 -32.22 -6.99 -28.29
CA LYS A 422 -33.18 -7.75 -27.47
C LYS A 422 -34.54 -7.08 -27.48
N SER A 423 -35.55 -7.77 -28.00
CA SER A 423 -36.94 -7.37 -27.94
C SER A 423 -37.62 -7.93 -26.68
N TYR A 424 -38.69 -7.28 -26.24
CA TYR A 424 -39.50 -7.74 -25.11
C TYR A 424 -40.99 -7.67 -25.49
N LYS A 425 -41.75 -8.58 -24.93
CA LYS A 425 -43.23 -8.55 -25.05
C LYS A 425 -43.83 -8.40 -23.64
N LYS A 426 -44.92 -7.64 -23.55
CA LYS A 426 -45.77 -7.64 -22.36
C LYS A 426 -46.75 -8.82 -22.45
N GLN A 427 -46.68 -9.72 -21.51
CA GLN A 427 -47.64 -10.82 -21.37
C GLN A 427 -48.13 -10.82 -19.92
N GLU A 428 -49.46 -10.65 -19.75
CA GLU A 428 -50.15 -10.63 -18.44
C GLU A 428 -49.53 -9.63 -17.44
N GLY A 429 -49.17 -8.42 -17.91
CA GLY A 429 -48.57 -7.39 -17.05
C GLY A 429 -47.10 -7.58 -16.72
N GLN A 430 -46.47 -8.68 -17.11
CA GLN A 430 -45.04 -8.95 -16.93
C GLN A 430 -44.26 -8.78 -18.25
N ILE A 431 -43.04 -8.25 -18.10
CA ILE A 431 -42.09 -8.11 -19.22
C ILE A 431 -41.35 -9.43 -19.40
N LYS A 432 -41.55 -10.12 -20.53
CA LYS A 432 -40.78 -11.30 -20.93
C LYS A 432 -39.83 -10.92 -22.07
N PHE A 433 -38.56 -11.32 -21.91
CA PHE A 433 -37.58 -11.22 -23.00
C PHE A 433 -37.83 -12.32 -24.03
N LEU A 434 -37.75 -11.97 -25.32
CA LEU A 434 -37.81 -12.88 -26.43
C LEU A 434 -36.44 -13.39 -26.79
#